data_9dccb94e224c282c332a27f35031d822
#
_entry.id   9dccb94e224c282c332a27f35031d822
#
_cell.length_a   1.000
_cell.length_b   1.000
_cell.length_c   1.000
_cell.angle_alpha   90.00
_cell.angle_beta   90.00
_cell.angle_gamma   90.00
#
_symmetry.space_group_name_H-M   'P 1'
#
loop_
_entity.id
_entity.type
_entity.pdbx_description
1 polymer ?
#
loop_
_entity_poly.entity_id
_entity_poly.type
_entity_poly.pdbx_seq_one_letter_code
_entity_poly.pdbx_strand_id
1 'polypeptide(L)'
;YNDFVTYPDNTTEPTDLLLAPLPHAAGTTTPLMPQAGVGLCAFKTTDQKAEAAAVFLRWLTEQQRNLEFAADTGYMPVSSAAFDAIADYPFEQQSYQRLYDVYNEMRLQNTPLSEPGIVGYHAKAKALYDSLRQRQKDYPQRLANGETLEALTEETWQLLCDNA
;
A
#
# COMPACT_ATOMS: atom_id res chain seq x y z
N TYR A 1 -11.38 -3.67 -2.52
CA TYR A 1 -11.27 -3.69 -4.00
C TYR A 1 -12.58 -4.18 -4.59
N ASN A 2 -13.15 -3.39 -5.49
CA ASN A 2 -14.42 -3.76 -6.15
C ASN A 2 -14.12 -4.24 -7.57
N ASP A 3 -14.83 -5.27 -7.99
CA ASP A 3 -14.81 -5.77 -9.37
C ASP A 3 -15.74 -4.95 -10.29
N PHE A 4 -16.11 -3.75 -9.87
CA PHE A 4 -16.94 -2.84 -10.63
C PHE A 4 -16.62 -1.36 -10.33
N VAL A 5 -16.90 -0.50 -11.30
CA VAL A 5 -16.87 0.96 -11.17
C VAL A 5 -18.30 1.45 -10.96
N THR A 6 -18.49 2.35 -10.00
CA THR A 6 -19.77 3.06 -9.80
C THR A 6 -19.63 4.48 -10.32
N TYR A 7 -20.51 4.86 -11.23
CA TYR A 7 -20.59 6.20 -11.80
C TYR A 7 -21.43 7.15 -10.94
N PRO A 8 -21.32 8.48 -11.14
CA PRO A 8 -22.09 9.48 -10.36
C PRO A 8 -23.62 9.34 -10.44
N ASP A 9 -24.13 8.69 -11.47
CA ASP A 9 -25.55 8.37 -11.66
C ASP A 9 -25.98 7.04 -10.99
N ASN A 10 -25.09 6.44 -10.19
CA ASN A 10 -25.23 5.14 -9.54
C ASN A 10 -25.31 3.93 -10.49
N THR A 11 -25.00 4.11 -11.76
CA THR A 11 -24.79 2.94 -12.65
C THR A 11 -23.48 2.26 -12.33
N THR A 12 -23.37 0.96 -12.59
CA THR A 12 -22.17 0.16 -12.35
C THR A 12 -21.76 -0.58 -13.60
N GLU A 13 -20.46 -0.67 -13.82
CA GLU A 13 -19.87 -1.51 -14.86
C GLU A 13 -18.83 -2.45 -14.26
N PRO A 14 -18.79 -3.72 -14.69
CA PRO A 14 -17.71 -4.63 -14.32
C PRO A 14 -16.36 -4.07 -14.72
N THR A 15 -15.36 -4.23 -13.85
CA THR A 15 -13.99 -3.80 -14.11
C THR A 15 -13.04 -4.97 -13.87
N ASP A 16 -12.08 -5.15 -14.76
CA ASP A 16 -10.99 -6.10 -14.56
C ASP A 16 -9.78 -5.34 -13.96
N LEU A 17 -9.53 -5.59 -12.67
CA LEU A 17 -8.42 -4.97 -11.97
C LEU A 17 -7.14 -5.73 -12.24
N LEU A 18 -6.16 -5.06 -12.85
CA LEU A 18 -4.80 -5.56 -12.93
C LEU A 18 -4.04 -5.15 -11.65
N LEU A 19 -3.56 -6.15 -10.95
CA LEU A 19 -2.67 -5.98 -9.80
C LEU A 19 -1.29 -6.50 -10.20
N ALA A 20 -0.27 -5.73 -9.91
CA ALA A 20 1.11 -6.04 -10.24
C ALA A 20 2.04 -5.66 -9.08
N PRO A 21 3.19 -6.33 -8.94
CA PRO A 21 4.24 -5.91 -8.01
C PRO A 21 4.68 -4.47 -8.26
N LEU A 22 5.17 -3.81 -7.20
CA LEU A 22 5.78 -2.49 -7.35
C LEU A 22 6.93 -2.54 -8.35
N PRO A 23 6.96 -1.62 -9.33
CA PRO A 23 8.04 -1.59 -10.31
C PRO A 23 9.37 -1.22 -9.65
N HIS A 24 10.44 -1.79 -10.16
CA HIS A 24 11.81 -1.44 -9.77
C HIS A 24 12.72 -1.37 -11.01
N ALA A 25 13.88 -0.75 -10.87
CA ALA A 25 14.82 -0.64 -11.96
C ALA A 25 15.34 -2.01 -12.43
N ALA A 26 15.58 -2.14 -13.72
CA ALA A 26 16.14 -3.36 -14.27
C ALA A 26 17.49 -3.70 -13.60
N GLY A 27 17.69 -4.96 -13.24
CA GLY A 27 18.88 -5.42 -12.55
C GLY A 27 18.91 -5.19 -11.03
N THR A 28 17.82 -4.64 -10.44
CA THR A 28 17.69 -4.56 -8.99
C THR A 28 17.65 -5.97 -8.38
N THR A 29 18.63 -6.27 -7.53
CA THR A 29 18.74 -7.59 -6.86
C THR A 29 17.93 -7.68 -5.57
N THR A 30 17.58 -6.53 -5.00
CA THR A 30 16.83 -6.45 -3.73
C THR A 30 15.79 -5.33 -3.86
N PRO A 31 14.68 -5.59 -4.55
CA PRO A 31 13.62 -4.60 -4.68
C PRO A 31 13.02 -4.28 -3.31
N LEU A 32 12.65 -3.02 -3.09
CA LEU A 32 12.05 -2.57 -1.85
C LEU A 32 10.54 -2.62 -1.93
N MET A 33 9.91 -3.00 -0.82
CA MET A 33 8.47 -2.96 -0.64
C MET A 33 8.14 -2.00 0.51
N PRO A 34 7.77 -0.74 0.21
CA PRO A 34 7.34 0.19 1.25
C PRO A 34 6.14 -0.37 2.01
N GLN A 35 6.24 -0.40 3.32
CA GLN A 35 5.14 -0.79 4.20
C GLN A 35 4.53 0.46 4.81
N ALA A 36 3.27 0.74 4.44
CA ALA A 36 2.44 1.73 5.08
C ALA A 36 1.15 1.04 5.55
N GLY A 37 0.66 1.40 6.72
CA GLY A 37 -0.56 0.79 7.24
C GLY A 37 -1.02 1.41 8.54
N VAL A 38 -2.18 0.94 9.00
CA VAL A 38 -2.74 1.30 10.29
C VAL A 38 -2.24 0.32 11.34
N GLY A 39 -1.71 0.82 12.44
CA GLY A 39 -1.31 0.04 13.59
C GLY A 39 -2.28 0.22 14.76
N LEU A 40 -2.41 -0.80 15.59
CA LEU A 40 -3.10 -0.70 16.87
C LEU A 40 -2.07 -0.54 17.99
N CYS A 41 -2.29 0.43 18.86
CA CYS A 41 -1.49 0.61 20.06
C CYS A 41 -2.37 0.70 21.30
N ALA A 42 -1.89 0.15 22.41
CA ALA A 42 -2.55 0.23 23.71
C ALA A 42 -1.81 1.23 24.60
N PHE A 43 -2.55 2.19 25.15
CA PHE A 43 -2.00 3.10 26.16
C PHE A 43 -2.11 2.48 27.54
N LYS A 44 -1.00 2.47 28.28
CA LYS A 44 -1.01 2.01 29.67
C LYS A 44 -1.66 3.10 30.55
N THR A 45 -2.79 2.75 31.17
CA THR A 45 -3.48 3.58 32.15
C THR A 45 -3.48 2.91 33.53
N THR A 46 -4.19 1.79 33.66
CA THR A 46 -4.16 0.93 34.87
C THR A 46 -3.72 -0.48 34.44
N ASP A 47 -3.20 -1.26 35.37
CA ASP A 47 -2.74 -2.63 35.06
C ASP A 47 -3.90 -3.50 34.53
N GLN A 48 -5.10 -3.34 35.09
CA GLN A 48 -6.28 -4.05 34.63
C GLN A 48 -6.65 -3.72 33.18
N LYS A 49 -6.61 -2.43 32.81
CA LYS A 49 -6.90 -1.99 31.43
C LYS A 49 -5.79 -2.43 30.45
N ALA A 50 -4.54 -2.40 30.91
CA ALA A 50 -3.41 -2.88 30.12
C ALA A 50 -3.54 -4.39 29.82
N GLU A 51 -3.92 -5.18 30.83
CA GLU A 51 -4.18 -6.62 30.64
C GLU A 51 -5.35 -6.88 29.69
N ALA A 52 -6.46 -6.16 29.83
CA ALA A 52 -7.60 -6.26 28.93
C ALA A 52 -7.22 -5.91 27.47
N ALA A 53 -6.42 -4.87 27.26
CA ALA A 53 -5.92 -4.50 25.94
C ALA A 53 -5.00 -5.58 25.36
N ALA A 54 -4.13 -6.17 26.17
CA ALA A 54 -3.26 -7.26 25.74
C ALA A 54 -4.06 -8.52 25.36
N VAL A 55 -5.11 -8.85 26.11
CA VAL A 55 -6.03 -9.95 25.76
C VAL A 55 -6.72 -9.68 24.43
N PHE A 56 -7.25 -8.47 24.23
CA PHE A 56 -7.91 -8.08 22.99
C PHE A 56 -6.95 -8.16 21.79
N LEU A 57 -5.73 -7.62 21.91
CA LEU A 57 -4.76 -7.64 20.82
C LEU A 57 -4.33 -9.07 20.46
N ARG A 58 -4.10 -9.94 21.48
CA ARG A 58 -3.83 -11.35 21.24
C ARG A 58 -4.98 -12.06 20.53
N TRP A 59 -6.20 -11.79 20.96
CA TRP A 59 -7.41 -12.35 20.35
C TRP A 59 -7.56 -11.91 18.88
N LEU A 60 -7.36 -10.60 18.57
CA LEU A 60 -7.47 -10.06 17.21
C LEU A 60 -6.41 -10.61 16.27
N THR A 61 -5.21 -10.91 16.81
CA THR A 61 -4.07 -11.42 16.03
C THR A 61 -3.99 -12.97 16.00
N GLU A 62 -4.95 -13.68 16.60
CA GLU A 62 -5.07 -15.12 16.39
C GLU A 62 -5.26 -15.44 14.91
N GLN A 63 -4.61 -16.49 14.43
CA GLN A 63 -4.52 -16.81 13.00
C GLN A 63 -5.85 -16.74 12.28
N GLN A 64 -6.88 -17.41 12.76
CA GLN A 64 -8.19 -17.48 12.08
C GLN A 64 -8.87 -16.11 12.02
N ARG A 65 -8.91 -15.36 13.12
CA ARG A 65 -9.53 -14.03 13.16
C ARG A 65 -8.76 -13.01 12.34
N ASN A 66 -7.45 -13.08 12.37
CA ASN A 66 -6.61 -12.21 11.56
C ASN A 66 -6.77 -12.50 10.08
N LEU A 67 -6.92 -13.77 9.71
CA LEU A 67 -7.21 -14.19 8.34
C LEU A 67 -8.56 -13.63 7.86
N GLU A 68 -9.63 -13.82 8.64
CA GLU A 68 -10.96 -13.29 8.34
C GLU A 68 -10.94 -11.76 8.21
N PHE A 69 -10.34 -11.07 9.18
CA PHE A 69 -10.20 -9.62 9.13
C PHE A 69 -9.44 -9.13 7.88
N ALA A 70 -8.33 -9.79 7.56
CA ALA A 70 -7.54 -9.47 6.37
C ALA A 70 -8.36 -9.70 5.08
N ALA A 71 -9.03 -10.84 4.98
CA ALA A 71 -9.86 -11.19 3.83
C ALA A 71 -11.01 -10.18 3.61
N ASP A 72 -11.67 -9.75 4.69
CA ASP A 72 -12.80 -8.81 4.62
C ASP A 72 -12.38 -7.37 4.29
N THR A 73 -11.17 -6.98 4.68
CA THR A 73 -10.72 -5.58 4.60
C THR A 73 -9.69 -5.32 3.50
N GLY A 74 -9.04 -6.35 2.97
CA GLY A 74 -7.91 -6.21 2.07
C GLY A 74 -6.61 -5.77 2.75
N TYR A 75 -6.56 -5.75 4.09
CA TYR A 75 -5.32 -5.52 4.84
C TYR A 75 -4.43 -6.76 4.85
N MET A 76 -3.15 -6.55 5.14
CA MET A 76 -2.22 -7.66 5.27
C MET A 76 -2.37 -8.37 6.60
N PRO A 77 -2.30 -9.72 6.60
CA PRO A 77 -2.17 -10.47 7.83
C PRO A 77 -0.94 -10.04 8.64
N VAL A 78 -1.06 -10.06 9.96
CA VAL A 78 0.04 -9.64 10.87
C VAL A 78 0.94 -10.81 11.28
N SER A 79 0.55 -12.04 10.98
CA SER A 79 1.35 -13.23 11.29
C SER A 79 1.67 -14.02 10.02
N SER A 80 2.84 -14.68 9.99
CA SER A 80 3.23 -15.53 8.87
C SER A 80 2.24 -16.66 8.65
N ALA A 81 1.71 -17.26 9.71
CA ALA A 81 0.74 -18.34 9.63
C ALA A 81 -0.59 -17.89 8.97
N ALA A 82 -1.08 -16.69 9.31
CA ALA A 82 -2.26 -16.14 8.66
C ALA A 82 -1.97 -15.74 7.20
N PHE A 83 -0.77 -15.26 6.94
CA PHE A 83 -0.34 -14.92 5.59
C PHE A 83 -0.23 -16.16 4.68
N ASP A 84 0.29 -17.25 5.20
CA ASP A 84 0.38 -18.51 4.46
C ASP A 84 -1.02 -19.12 4.22
N ALA A 85 -1.93 -18.99 5.19
CA ALA A 85 -3.29 -19.48 5.08
C ALA A 85 -4.19 -18.68 4.15
N ILE A 86 -3.89 -17.39 3.90
CA ILE A 86 -4.73 -16.53 3.08
C ILE A 86 -4.69 -16.93 1.59
N ALA A 87 -3.63 -17.58 1.16
CA ALA A 87 -3.51 -18.08 -0.22
C ALA A 87 -4.61 -19.11 -0.58
N ASP A 88 -5.06 -19.88 0.40
CA ASP A 88 -6.11 -20.90 0.26
C ASP A 88 -7.50 -20.41 0.68
N TYR A 89 -7.63 -19.14 1.02
CA TYR A 89 -8.90 -18.55 1.45
C TYR A 89 -9.87 -18.44 0.27
N PRO A 90 -11.13 -18.90 0.39
CA PRO A 90 -12.09 -18.89 -0.69
C PRO A 90 -12.70 -17.48 -0.88
N PHE A 91 -11.98 -16.59 -1.55
CA PHE A 91 -12.47 -15.25 -1.83
C PHE A 91 -13.66 -15.26 -2.79
N GLU A 92 -14.70 -14.53 -2.46
CA GLU A 92 -15.84 -14.30 -3.36
C GLU A 92 -15.44 -13.38 -4.53
N GLN A 93 -14.54 -12.42 -4.28
CA GLN A 93 -14.07 -11.46 -5.26
C GLN A 93 -12.68 -11.84 -5.76
N GLN A 94 -12.55 -11.98 -7.07
CA GLN A 94 -11.31 -12.37 -7.73
C GLN A 94 -10.19 -11.32 -7.55
N SER A 95 -10.55 -10.05 -7.39
CA SER A 95 -9.61 -8.97 -7.08
C SER A 95 -8.86 -9.18 -5.76
N TYR A 96 -9.50 -9.75 -4.75
CA TYR A 96 -8.82 -10.07 -3.48
C TYR A 96 -7.85 -11.24 -3.63
N GLN A 97 -8.23 -12.29 -4.39
CA GLN A 97 -7.30 -13.38 -4.68
C GLN A 97 -6.05 -12.85 -5.37
N ARG A 98 -6.22 -12.07 -6.44
CA ARG A 98 -5.09 -11.44 -7.17
C ARG A 98 -4.22 -10.56 -6.27
N LEU A 99 -4.83 -9.81 -5.34
CA LEU A 99 -4.12 -8.97 -4.39
C LEU A 99 -3.15 -9.80 -3.53
N TYR A 100 -3.63 -10.90 -2.96
CA TYR A 100 -2.81 -11.73 -2.10
C TYR A 100 -1.79 -12.56 -2.85
N ASP A 101 -2.06 -12.95 -4.08
CA ASP A 101 -1.08 -13.60 -4.97
C ASP A 101 0.12 -12.66 -5.23
N VAL A 102 -0.16 -11.39 -5.57
CA VAL A 102 0.89 -10.37 -5.76
C VAL A 102 1.64 -10.09 -4.46
N TYR A 103 0.95 -10.02 -3.32
CA TYR A 103 1.62 -9.84 -2.03
C TYR A 103 2.50 -11.01 -1.64
N ASN A 104 2.08 -12.23 -1.89
CA ASN A 104 2.90 -13.41 -1.64
C ASN A 104 4.18 -13.39 -2.49
N GLU A 105 4.06 -13.03 -3.75
CA GLU A 105 5.22 -12.85 -4.64
C GLU A 105 6.16 -11.78 -4.08
N MET A 106 5.64 -10.58 -3.77
CA MET A 106 6.42 -9.48 -3.24
C MET A 106 7.09 -9.82 -1.91
N ARG A 107 6.41 -10.50 -1.00
CA ARG A 107 6.98 -10.92 0.29
C ARG A 107 8.21 -11.80 0.14
N LEU A 108 8.23 -12.64 -0.88
CA LEU A 108 9.35 -13.56 -1.13
C LEU A 108 10.53 -12.90 -1.86
N GLN A 109 10.25 -11.89 -2.66
CA GLN A 109 11.25 -11.29 -3.56
C GLN A 109 11.75 -9.91 -3.09
N ASN A 110 10.94 -9.19 -2.31
CA ASN A 110 11.22 -7.81 -1.93
C ASN A 110 11.63 -7.71 -0.45
N THR A 111 12.43 -6.69 -0.16
CA THR A 111 12.76 -6.33 1.22
C THR A 111 11.74 -5.32 1.76
N PRO A 112 11.05 -5.61 2.87
CA PRO A 112 10.13 -4.66 3.50
C PRO A 112 10.89 -3.41 3.95
N LEU A 113 10.36 -2.24 3.61
CA LEU A 113 10.87 -0.94 4.04
C LEU A 113 9.82 -0.23 4.87
N SER A 114 10.11 -0.02 6.15
CA SER A 114 9.29 0.83 7.01
C SER A 114 9.70 2.29 6.87
N GLU A 115 8.76 3.21 7.02
CA GLU A 115 9.07 4.62 7.04
C GLU A 115 10.04 4.94 8.19
N PRO A 116 11.07 5.76 7.92
CA PRO A 116 12.04 6.10 8.95
C PRO A 116 11.42 6.96 10.05
N GLY A 117 11.67 6.63 11.31
CA GLY A 117 11.23 7.39 12.49
C GLY A 117 12.00 8.69 12.69
N ILE A 118 12.20 9.47 11.62
CA ILE A 118 12.97 10.73 11.65
C ILE A 118 12.01 11.90 11.80
N VAL A 119 12.33 12.80 12.72
CA VAL A 119 11.55 14.02 12.92
C VAL A 119 11.51 14.85 11.62
N GLY A 120 10.30 15.21 11.20
CA GLY A 120 10.07 15.97 9.97
C GLY A 120 10.01 15.15 8.68
N TYR A 121 10.26 13.84 8.72
CA TYR A 121 10.18 12.98 7.53
C TYR A 121 8.84 13.09 6.82
N HIS A 122 7.73 12.90 7.55
CA HIS A 122 6.39 12.99 6.95
C HIS A 122 6.10 14.35 6.31
N ALA A 123 6.57 15.46 6.92
CA ALA A 123 6.37 16.78 6.36
C ALA A 123 7.13 16.95 5.04
N LYS A 124 8.38 16.48 4.97
CA LYS A 124 9.18 16.49 3.74
C LYS A 124 8.59 15.58 2.67
N ALA A 125 8.25 14.35 3.01
CA ALA A 125 7.64 13.39 2.09
C ALA A 125 6.32 13.92 1.52
N LYS A 126 5.48 14.54 2.37
CA LYS A 126 4.24 15.17 1.94
C LYS A 126 4.49 16.35 0.99
N ALA A 127 5.42 17.22 1.30
CA ALA A 127 5.75 18.37 0.45
C ALA A 127 6.24 17.92 -0.93
N LEU A 128 7.10 16.91 -0.97
CA LEU A 128 7.57 16.32 -2.21
C LEU A 128 6.41 15.69 -3.01
N TYR A 129 5.56 14.93 -2.35
CA TYR A 129 4.38 14.33 -2.97
C TYR A 129 3.42 15.37 -3.56
N ASP A 130 3.14 16.45 -2.83
CA ASP A 130 2.28 17.54 -3.30
C ASP A 130 2.90 18.24 -4.52
N SER A 131 4.23 18.42 -4.55
CA SER A 131 4.97 18.97 -5.71
C SER A 131 4.87 18.06 -6.93
N LEU A 132 5.03 16.75 -6.76
CA LEU A 132 4.88 15.78 -7.85
C LEU A 132 3.46 15.77 -8.40
N ARG A 133 2.45 15.79 -7.54
CA ARG A 133 1.04 15.86 -7.97
C ARG A 133 0.72 17.15 -8.73
N GLN A 134 1.30 18.28 -8.32
CA GLN A 134 1.10 19.53 -9.04
C GLN A 134 1.71 19.46 -10.44
N ARG A 135 2.95 18.98 -10.56
CA ARG A 135 3.59 18.78 -11.86
C ARG A 135 2.79 17.85 -12.77
N GLN A 136 2.30 16.75 -12.23
CA GLN A 136 1.47 15.81 -12.99
C GLN A 136 0.19 16.47 -13.57
N LYS A 137 -0.42 17.39 -12.84
CA LYS A 137 -1.58 18.16 -13.34
C LYS A 137 -1.21 19.12 -14.47
N ASP A 138 0.00 19.66 -14.45
CA ASP A 138 0.45 20.62 -15.43
C ASP A 138 0.94 19.95 -16.73
N TYR A 139 1.24 18.65 -16.71
CA TYR A 139 1.76 17.88 -17.85
C TYR A 139 0.88 17.98 -19.11
N PRO A 140 -0.44 17.81 -19.07
CA PRO A 140 -1.27 17.89 -20.26
C PRO A 140 -1.15 19.24 -20.96
N GLN A 141 -1.10 20.34 -20.20
CA GLN A 141 -0.96 21.68 -20.75
C GLN A 141 0.44 21.93 -21.34
N ARG A 142 1.48 21.45 -20.65
CA ARG A 142 2.87 21.59 -21.11
C ARG A 142 3.14 20.78 -22.37
N LEU A 143 2.60 19.55 -22.46
CA LEU A 143 2.65 18.74 -23.68
C LEU A 143 1.91 19.41 -24.84
N ALA A 144 0.75 20.01 -24.59
CA ALA A 144 0.01 20.76 -25.61
C ALA A 144 0.77 22.00 -26.10
N ASN A 145 1.62 22.58 -25.24
CA ASN A 145 2.50 23.71 -25.59
C ASN A 145 3.79 23.27 -26.33
N GLY A 146 3.95 21.97 -26.61
CA GLY A 146 5.06 21.44 -27.40
C GLY A 146 6.26 20.94 -26.58
N GLU A 147 6.16 20.89 -25.27
CA GLU A 147 7.19 20.22 -24.45
C GLU A 147 7.13 18.70 -24.66
N THR A 148 8.26 18.02 -24.49
CA THR A 148 8.31 16.55 -24.64
C THR A 148 8.11 15.85 -23.32
N LEU A 149 7.53 14.65 -23.35
CA LEU A 149 7.40 13.82 -22.15
C LEU A 149 8.76 13.51 -21.51
N GLU A 150 9.79 13.33 -22.33
CA GLU A 150 11.15 13.07 -21.88
C GLU A 150 11.70 14.25 -21.04
N ALA A 151 11.56 15.48 -21.53
CA ALA A 151 11.97 16.68 -20.80
C ALA A 151 11.22 16.85 -19.47
N LEU A 152 9.90 16.59 -19.47
CA LEU A 152 9.07 16.65 -18.26
C LEU A 152 9.45 15.58 -17.25
N THR A 153 9.81 14.40 -17.73
CA THR A 153 10.24 13.27 -16.87
C THR A 153 11.60 13.60 -16.24
N GLU A 154 12.56 14.09 -17.02
CA GLU A 154 13.88 14.48 -16.51
C GLU A 154 13.77 15.60 -15.47
N GLU A 155 13.00 16.65 -15.73
CA GLU A 155 12.75 17.71 -14.75
C GLU A 155 12.15 17.17 -13.45
N THR A 156 11.26 16.20 -13.53
CA THR A 156 10.66 15.57 -12.35
C THR A 156 11.65 14.70 -11.60
N TRP A 157 12.51 14.00 -12.33
CA TRP A 157 13.60 13.22 -11.74
C TRP A 157 14.59 14.10 -10.98
N GLN A 158 14.99 15.24 -11.56
CA GLN A 158 15.85 16.21 -10.87
C GLN A 158 15.20 16.73 -9.58
N LEU A 159 13.89 17.02 -9.59
CA LEU A 159 13.18 17.42 -8.37
C LEU A 159 13.28 16.35 -7.28
N LEU A 160 13.17 15.07 -7.64
CA LEU A 160 13.33 13.97 -6.69
C LEU A 160 14.76 13.92 -6.14
N CYS A 161 15.76 14.02 -6.99
CA CYS A 161 17.17 13.98 -6.59
C CYS A 161 17.56 15.15 -5.67
N ASP A 162 17.06 16.35 -5.94
CA ASP A 162 17.36 17.56 -5.16
C ASP A 162 16.70 17.56 -3.76
N ASN A 163 15.71 16.70 -3.54
CA ASN A 163 14.95 16.61 -2.28
C ASN A 163 15.16 15.27 -1.53
N ALA A 164 16.00 14.39 -2.04
CA ALA A 164 16.35 13.11 -1.42
C ALA A 164 17.43 13.24 -0.28
#